data_7546f17f1b36d749f746c9b35674cd65
#
_entry.id   7546f17f1b36d749f746c9b35674cd65
#
_cell.length_a   1.000
_cell.length_b   1.000
_cell.length_c   1.000
_cell.angle_alpha   90.00
_cell.angle_beta   90.00
_cell.angle_gamma   90.00
#
_symmetry.space_group_name_H-M   'P 1'
#
loop_
_entity.id
_entity.type
_entity.pdbx_description
1 polymer ?
#
loop_
_entity_poly.entity_id
_entity_poly.type
_entity_poly.pdbx_seq_one_letter_code
_entity_poly.pdbx_strand_id
1 'polypeptide(L)'
;MRPASTTKIMTALVAMESLRSDTVVTSPKTTEAIGKTIKLKSGEQIGFNDMLYALLLESGNDVAFALAENYAGGYAKMVEDMNLKANKLGMENTVFKNVSGLDQYQHETTAHDMAILASVAIKIPLFAEIVNTKQKEIKTVDGNIIHQLKNTNELLGIVDGVKGIKTGFTDLAGENLITLIDRNGHQVIIGLFGSQDRFGETKKLIDWIFSSHDWKTPAINH
;
A
#
# COMPACT_ATOMS: atom_id res chain seq x y z
N MET A 1 -2.25 16.88 -0.45
CA MET A 1 -2.68 16.21 0.79
C MET A 1 -1.55 15.32 1.29
N ARG A 2 -1.49 14.98 2.59
CA ARG A 2 -0.48 14.04 3.13
C ARG A 2 -0.92 12.60 2.89
N PRO A 3 -0.09 11.73 2.28
CA PRO A 3 -0.49 10.37 1.93
C PRO A 3 -0.58 9.41 3.14
N ALA A 4 0.12 9.67 4.22
CA ALA A 4 0.33 8.70 5.30
C ALA A 4 0.77 7.33 4.72
N SER A 5 0.40 6.22 5.35
CA SER A 5 0.80 4.87 4.91
C SER A 5 0.26 4.42 3.56
N THR A 6 -0.58 5.21 2.86
CA THR A 6 -0.90 4.90 1.46
C THR A 6 0.33 5.00 0.54
N THR A 7 1.37 5.74 0.96
CA THR A 7 2.73 5.76 0.38
C THR A 7 3.27 4.36 0.11
N LYS A 8 2.97 3.38 0.98
CA LYS A 8 3.48 2.01 0.88
C LYS A 8 3.01 1.25 -0.37
N ILE A 9 1.99 1.76 -1.08
CA ILE A 9 1.62 1.26 -2.41
C ILE A 9 2.78 1.51 -3.38
N MET A 10 3.35 2.72 -3.41
CA MET A 10 4.50 3.06 -4.24
C MET A 10 5.76 2.30 -3.77
N THR A 11 5.98 2.21 -2.47
CA THR A 11 7.11 1.46 -1.90
C THR A 11 7.08 0.00 -2.34
N ALA A 12 5.91 -0.65 -2.25
CA ALA A 12 5.73 -2.02 -2.74
C ALA A 12 6.00 -2.14 -4.24
N LEU A 13 5.45 -1.22 -5.04
CA LEU A 13 5.58 -1.25 -6.50
C LEU A 13 7.04 -1.13 -6.93
N VAL A 14 7.78 -0.17 -6.38
CA VAL A 14 9.21 0.03 -6.69
C VAL A 14 10.05 -1.15 -6.18
N ALA A 15 9.75 -1.68 -5.00
CA ALA A 15 10.42 -2.87 -4.49
C ALA A 15 10.21 -4.10 -5.40
N MET A 16 8.97 -4.33 -5.87
CA MET A 16 8.62 -5.45 -6.77
C MET A 16 9.29 -5.34 -8.15
N GLU A 17 9.63 -4.15 -8.60
CA GLU A 17 10.34 -3.95 -9.88
C GLU A 17 11.85 -4.20 -9.76
N SER A 18 12.41 -4.13 -8.56
CA SER A 18 13.86 -4.15 -8.34
C SER A 18 14.34 -5.38 -7.57
N LEU A 19 13.54 -5.93 -6.67
CA LEU A 19 13.89 -7.09 -5.87
C LEU A 19 13.23 -8.34 -6.45
N ARG A 20 14.00 -9.43 -6.49
CA ARG A 20 13.51 -10.71 -6.97
C ARG A 20 12.69 -11.42 -5.88
N SER A 21 11.77 -12.28 -6.28
CA SER A 21 10.93 -13.04 -5.35
C SER A 21 11.72 -13.98 -4.41
N ASP A 22 12.93 -14.38 -4.81
CA ASP A 22 13.85 -15.21 -4.03
C ASP A 22 14.80 -14.40 -3.12
N THR A 23 14.67 -13.06 -3.12
CA THR A 23 15.47 -12.18 -2.27
C THR A 23 15.13 -12.39 -0.80
N VAL A 24 16.15 -12.48 0.04
CA VAL A 24 16.03 -12.44 1.50
C VAL A 24 16.29 -11.00 1.95
N VAL A 25 15.31 -10.41 2.62
CA VAL A 25 15.42 -9.07 3.20
C VAL A 25 15.92 -9.20 4.63
N THR A 26 17.00 -8.50 4.94
CA THR A 26 17.57 -8.47 6.28
C THR A 26 17.16 -7.18 7.00
N SER A 27 16.56 -7.31 8.18
CA SER A 27 16.21 -6.16 9.01
C SER A 27 17.49 -5.42 9.45
N PRO A 28 17.56 -4.08 9.32
CA PRO A 28 18.72 -3.31 9.69
C PRO A 28 19.01 -3.37 11.21
N LYS A 29 20.25 -3.02 11.61
CA LYS A 29 20.68 -3.05 13.01
C LYS A 29 19.91 -2.05 13.90
N THR A 30 19.41 -0.96 13.33
CA THR A 30 18.59 0.03 14.01
C THR A 30 17.18 -0.02 13.42
N THR A 31 16.25 -0.61 14.16
CA THR A 31 14.84 -0.73 13.77
C THR A 31 13.93 0.26 14.50
N GLU A 32 14.45 1.41 14.89
CA GLU A 32 13.67 2.47 15.55
C GLU A 32 12.70 3.13 14.57
N ALA A 33 11.76 2.34 14.08
CA ALA A 33 10.67 2.84 13.25
C ALA A 33 9.56 3.40 14.15
N ILE A 34 9.21 4.66 13.93
CA ILE A 34 8.09 5.32 14.61
C ILE A 34 6.77 4.84 13.99
N GLY A 35 5.72 4.73 14.80
CA GLY A 35 4.36 4.40 14.39
C GLY A 35 4.11 2.90 14.28
N LYS A 36 3.33 2.48 13.28
CA LYS A 36 2.95 1.06 13.11
C LYS A 36 4.14 0.21 12.67
N THR A 37 4.39 -0.89 13.38
CA THR A 37 5.49 -1.84 13.10
C THR A 37 5.01 -3.27 13.31
N ILE A 38 5.70 -4.24 12.72
CA ILE A 38 5.57 -5.66 13.06
C ILE A 38 6.59 -6.10 14.12
N LYS A 39 7.37 -5.15 14.65
CA LYS A 39 8.43 -5.35 15.66
C LYS A 39 9.56 -6.25 15.15
N LEU A 40 10.06 -5.96 13.93
CA LEU A 40 11.25 -6.61 13.41
C LEU A 40 12.42 -6.45 14.38
N LYS A 41 13.10 -7.56 14.67
CA LYS A 41 14.37 -7.52 15.43
C LYS A 41 15.52 -7.31 14.47
N SER A 42 16.57 -6.67 14.97
CA SER A 42 17.82 -6.50 14.23
C SER A 42 18.34 -7.83 13.69
N GLY A 43 18.63 -7.87 12.39
CA GLY A 43 19.17 -9.04 11.72
C GLY A 43 18.17 -10.14 11.37
N GLU A 44 16.86 -9.95 11.63
CA GLU A 44 15.84 -10.88 11.11
C GLU A 44 15.92 -10.98 9.60
N GLN A 45 15.87 -12.19 9.09
CA GLN A 45 15.85 -12.48 7.66
C GLN A 45 14.51 -13.07 7.26
N ILE A 46 13.82 -12.37 6.35
CA ILE A 46 12.48 -12.74 5.88
C ILE A 46 12.47 -12.70 4.36
N GLY A 47 11.79 -13.64 3.73
CA GLY A 47 11.63 -13.66 2.27
C GLY A 47 10.90 -12.41 1.75
N PHE A 48 11.30 -11.91 0.58
CA PHE A 48 10.77 -10.67 0.00
C PHE A 48 9.24 -10.66 -0.10
N ASN A 49 8.63 -11.75 -0.56
CA ASN A 49 7.18 -11.83 -0.68
C ASN A 49 6.49 -11.69 0.69
N ASP A 50 7.02 -12.31 1.74
CA ASP A 50 6.50 -12.19 3.11
C ASP A 50 6.68 -10.77 3.66
N MET A 51 7.78 -10.08 3.30
CA MET A 51 7.96 -8.66 3.62
C MET A 51 6.92 -7.77 2.92
N LEU A 52 6.49 -8.09 1.70
CA LEU A 52 5.40 -7.37 1.03
C LEU A 52 4.06 -7.56 1.77
N TYR A 53 3.77 -8.77 2.26
CA TYR A 53 2.61 -8.99 3.12
C TYR A 53 2.67 -8.12 4.38
N ALA A 54 3.81 -8.10 5.06
CA ALA A 54 3.99 -7.28 6.27
C ALA A 54 3.87 -5.76 5.98
N LEU A 55 4.38 -5.31 4.83
CA LEU A 55 4.27 -3.92 4.38
C LEU A 55 2.81 -3.50 4.13
N LEU A 56 2.05 -4.32 3.43
CA LEU A 56 0.74 -3.94 2.91
C LEU A 56 -0.41 -4.29 3.86
N LEU A 57 -0.38 -5.44 4.55
CA LEU A 57 -1.41 -5.83 5.52
C LEU A 57 -1.29 -5.04 6.82
N GLU A 58 -0.17 -5.24 7.52
CA GLU A 58 0.07 -4.68 8.85
C GLU A 58 0.53 -3.22 8.78
N SER A 59 0.96 -2.76 7.60
CA SER A 59 1.46 -1.39 7.40
C SER A 59 2.78 -1.10 8.13
N GLY A 60 3.66 -2.09 8.30
CA GLY A 60 4.91 -1.96 9.06
C GLY A 60 5.84 -0.88 8.51
N ASN A 61 6.17 0.11 9.34
CA ASN A 61 7.16 1.13 8.99
C ASN A 61 8.58 0.55 9.04
N ASP A 62 8.87 -0.31 10.01
CA ASP A 62 10.11 -1.07 10.11
C ASP A 62 10.34 -1.94 8.84
N VAL A 63 9.28 -2.52 8.30
CA VAL A 63 9.31 -3.27 7.04
C VAL A 63 9.66 -2.37 5.86
N ALA A 64 9.04 -1.18 5.76
CA ALA A 64 9.34 -0.23 4.71
C ALA A 64 10.81 0.20 4.73
N PHE A 65 11.36 0.47 5.93
CA PHE A 65 12.79 0.78 6.12
C PHE A 65 13.67 -0.41 5.75
N ALA A 66 13.34 -1.63 6.20
CA ALA A 66 14.12 -2.82 5.86
C ALA A 66 14.17 -3.05 4.33
N LEU A 67 13.06 -2.90 3.62
CA LEU A 67 13.02 -2.97 2.16
C LEU A 67 13.92 -1.93 1.51
N ALA A 68 13.88 -0.70 2.02
CA ALA A 68 14.70 0.40 1.47
C ALA A 68 16.20 0.22 1.73
N GLU A 69 16.60 -0.30 2.88
CA GLU A 69 18.00 -0.61 3.18
C GLU A 69 18.55 -1.79 2.35
N ASN A 70 17.68 -2.72 1.94
CA ASN A 70 18.06 -3.83 1.06
C ASN A 70 17.86 -3.50 -0.44
N TYR A 71 17.41 -2.29 -0.76
CA TYR A 71 17.25 -1.83 -2.13
C TYR A 71 18.59 -1.51 -2.77
N ALA A 72 18.74 -1.77 -4.08
CA ALA A 72 19.96 -1.44 -4.79
C ALA A 72 20.19 0.10 -4.81
N GLY A 73 21.24 0.56 -4.14
CA GLY A 73 21.54 1.98 -3.90
C GLY A 73 20.94 2.52 -2.60
N GLY A 74 20.27 1.69 -1.81
CA GLY A 74 19.79 2.02 -0.47
C GLY A 74 18.57 2.94 -0.43
N TYR A 75 18.27 3.43 0.77
CA TYR A 75 17.08 4.23 1.08
C TYR A 75 16.89 5.44 0.17
N ALA A 76 17.94 6.24 -0.02
CA ALA A 76 17.85 7.48 -0.83
C ALA A 76 17.50 7.18 -2.28
N LYS A 77 18.11 6.12 -2.83
CA LYS A 77 17.84 5.68 -4.20
C LYS A 77 16.40 5.18 -4.36
N MET A 78 15.89 4.44 -3.38
CA MET A 78 14.50 3.99 -3.42
C MET A 78 13.52 5.18 -3.44
N VAL A 79 13.74 6.21 -2.62
CA VAL A 79 12.91 7.42 -2.63
C VAL A 79 13.01 8.18 -3.95
N GLU A 80 14.20 8.26 -4.54
CA GLU A 80 14.39 8.83 -5.89
C GLU A 80 13.56 8.04 -6.91
N ASP A 81 13.65 6.71 -6.93
CA ASP A 81 12.95 5.85 -7.86
C ASP A 81 11.43 5.88 -7.67
N MET A 82 10.94 6.06 -6.43
CA MET A 82 9.52 6.33 -6.17
C MET A 82 9.04 7.60 -6.88
N ASN A 83 9.83 8.69 -6.85
CA ASN A 83 9.48 9.93 -7.53
C ASN A 83 9.61 9.82 -9.05
N LEU A 84 10.64 9.12 -9.56
CA LEU A 84 10.76 8.83 -10.99
C LEU A 84 9.56 8.01 -11.49
N LYS A 85 9.10 7.05 -10.68
CA LYS A 85 7.91 6.24 -10.99
C LYS A 85 6.64 7.09 -10.98
N ALA A 86 6.47 7.97 -9.99
CA ALA A 86 5.34 8.89 -9.92
C ALA A 86 5.26 9.75 -11.18
N ASN A 87 6.38 10.34 -11.62
CA ASN A 87 6.45 11.11 -12.87
C ASN A 87 6.08 10.27 -14.09
N LYS A 88 6.60 9.03 -14.21
CA LYS A 88 6.27 8.12 -15.32
C LYS A 88 4.79 7.73 -15.37
N LEU A 89 4.12 7.72 -14.22
CA LEU A 89 2.69 7.41 -14.11
C LEU A 89 1.80 8.65 -14.30
N GLY A 90 2.36 9.85 -14.48
CA GLY A 90 1.60 11.09 -14.59
C GLY A 90 1.01 11.59 -13.27
N MET A 91 1.62 11.22 -12.13
CA MET A 91 1.23 11.67 -10.79
C MET A 91 1.81 13.09 -10.55
N GLU A 92 1.26 14.08 -11.23
CA GLU A 92 1.83 15.43 -11.33
C GLU A 92 1.84 16.21 -10.01
N ASN A 93 1.00 15.82 -9.07
CA ASN A 93 0.86 16.49 -7.76
C ASN A 93 1.34 15.62 -6.61
N THR A 94 2.29 14.72 -6.88
CA THR A 94 2.81 13.78 -5.88
C THR A 94 4.32 13.90 -5.74
N VAL A 95 4.77 14.05 -4.48
CA VAL A 95 6.18 13.99 -4.11
C VAL A 95 6.34 13.07 -2.91
N PHE A 96 7.16 12.04 -3.05
CA PHE A 96 7.54 11.15 -1.97
C PHE A 96 8.86 11.61 -1.32
N LYS A 97 8.89 11.73 0.01
CA LYS A 97 10.08 12.09 0.79
C LYS A 97 10.60 10.94 1.64
N ASN A 98 9.77 9.92 1.85
CA ASN A 98 10.14 8.71 2.59
C ASN A 98 9.34 7.51 2.08
N VAL A 99 9.74 6.31 2.52
CA VAL A 99 9.17 5.03 2.08
C VAL A 99 7.98 4.55 2.93
N SER A 100 7.70 5.20 4.06
CA SER A 100 6.70 4.74 5.02
C SER A 100 5.40 5.55 5.02
N GLY A 101 5.48 6.82 4.62
CA GLY A 101 4.37 7.77 4.68
C GLY A 101 4.31 8.57 5.98
N LEU A 102 5.37 8.55 6.79
CA LEU A 102 5.48 9.45 7.94
C LEU A 102 5.46 10.90 7.50
N ASP A 103 4.91 11.77 8.35
CA ASP A 103 4.80 13.18 8.05
C ASP A 103 6.16 13.82 7.83
N GLN A 104 6.32 14.45 6.67
CA GLN A 104 7.51 15.17 6.28
C GLN A 104 7.13 16.35 5.39
N TYR A 105 7.88 17.45 5.47
CA TYR A 105 7.65 18.61 4.63
C TYR A 105 7.70 18.22 3.14
N GLN A 106 6.71 18.67 2.37
CA GLN A 106 6.54 18.33 0.94
C GLN A 106 6.32 16.82 0.65
N HIS A 107 5.97 16.00 1.61
CA HIS A 107 5.51 14.64 1.35
C HIS A 107 4.01 14.69 1.06
N GLU A 108 3.66 14.81 -0.21
CA GLU A 108 2.33 15.21 -0.65
C GLU A 108 1.82 14.37 -1.83
N THR A 109 0.51 14.27 -1.95
CA THR A 109 -0.18 13.58 -3.04
C THR A 109 -1.60 14.12 -3.23
N THR A 110 -2.34 13.57 -4.20
CA THR A 110 -3.77 13.77 -4.41
C THR A 110 -4.52 12.44 -4.44
N ALA A 111 -5.83 12.46 -4.20
CA ALA A 111 -6.67 11.28 -4.34
C ALA A 111 -6.62 10.72 -5.78
N HIS A 112 -6.56 11.62 -6.77
CA HIS A 112 -6.44 11.26 -8.19
C HIS A 112 -5.13 10.53 -8.47
N ASP A 113 -3.99 11.09 -8.06
CA ASP A 113 -2.67 10.48 -8.29
C ASP A 113 -2.56 9.10 -7.62
N MET A 114 -3.10 8.98 -6.39
CA MET A 114 -3.11 7.70 -5.69
C MET A 114 -4.07 6.69 -6.32
N ALA A 115 -5.15 7.12 -6.96
CA ALA A 115 -6.00 6.25 -7.75
C ALA A 115 -5.28 5.75 -9.03
N ILE A 116 -4.50 6.61 -9.70
CA ILE A 116 -3.61 6.20 -10.81
C ILE A 116 -2.64 5.12 -10.32
N LEU A 117 -1.92 5.38 -9.23
CA LEU A 117 -0.96 4.43 -8.65
C LEU A 117 -1.63 3.08 -8.33
N ALA A 118 -2.78 3.12 -7.67
CA ALA A 118 -3.54 1.93 -7.30
C ALA A 118 -4.00 1.14 -8.54
N SER A 119 -4.42 1.84 -9.62
CA SER A 119 -4.85 1.21 -10.87
C SER A 119 -3.74 0.44 -11.59
N VAL A 120 -2.50 0.87 -11.40
CA VAL A 120 -1.31 0.17 -11.91
C VAL A 120 -0.92 -0.98 -11.01
N ALA A 121 -0.86 -0.74 -9.70
CA ALA A 121 -0.43 -1.74 -8.72
C ALA A 121 -1.35 -2.97 -8.71
N ILE A 122 -2.66 -2.77 -8.80
CA ILE A 122 -3.63 -3.88 -8.75
C ILE A 122 -3.56 -4.83 -9.97
N LYS A 123 -2.94 -4.41 -11.06
CA LYS A 123 -2.69 -5.28 -12.23
C LYS A 123 -1.58 -6.29 -12.00
N ILE A 124 -0.77 -6.12 -10.96
CA ILE A 124 0.25 -7.07 -10.56
C ILE A 124 -0.41 -8.17 -9.72
N PRO A 125 -0.44 -9.44 -10.18
CA PRO A 125 -1.19 -10.50 -9.49
C PRO A 125 -0.81 -10.67 -8.02
N LEU A 126 0.49 -10.65 -7.70
CA LEU A 126 0.98 -10.77 -6.32
C LEU A 126 0.50 -9.59 -5.45
N PHE A 127 0.53 -8.36 -5.97
CA PHE A 127 0.03 -7.19 -5.24
C PHE A 127 -1.47 -7.33 -4.95
N ALA A 128 -2.26 -7.70 -5.95
CA ALA A 128 -3.70 -7.90 -5.83
C ALA A 128 -4.05 -9.00 -4.80
N GLU A 129 -3.30 -10.11 -4.81
CA GLU A 129 -3.43 -11.19 -3.83
C GLU A 129 -3.16 -10.67 -2.42
N ILE A 130 -2.03 -9.98 -2.23
CA ILE A 130 -1.62 -9.47 -0.92
C ILE A 130 -2.68 -8.54 -0.34
N VAL A 131 -3.09 -7.50 -1.06
CA VAL A 131 -4.02 -6.49 -0.52
C VAL A 131 -5.43 -7.04 -0.27
N ASN A 132 -5.80 -8.14 -0.91
CA ASN A 132 -7.05 -8.86 -0.69
C ASN A 132 -6.96 -9.91 0.44
N THR A 133 -5.78 -10.12 1.02
CA THR A 133 -5.57 -11.07 2.11
C THR A 133 -5.95 -10.44 3.45
N LYS A 134 -6.77 -11.14 4.26
CA LYS A 134 -7.22 -10.67 5.58
C LYS A 134 -6.16 -10.87 6.66
N GLN A 135 -5.53 -12.04 6.65
CA GLN A 135 -4.54 -12.44 7.65
C GLN A 135 -3.48 -13.34 7.00
N LYS A 136 -2.27 -13.25 7.47
CA LYS A 136 -1.15 -14.07 7.00
C LYS A 136 -0.17 -14.32 8.14
N GLU A 137 0.25 -15.55 8.30
CA GLU A 137 1.42 -15.89 9.09
C GLU A 137 2.64 -15.84 8.18
N ILE A 138 3.68 -15.14 8.63
CA ILE A 138 5.01 -15.15 8.00
C ILE A 138 6.06 -15.54 9.03
N LYS A 139 7.21 -16.01 8.55
CA LYS A 139 8.30 -16.44 9.43
C LYS A 139 9.67 -16.06 8.87
N THR A 140 10.62 -15.95 9.76
CA THR A 140 12.04 -15.84 9.38
C THR A 140 12.51 -17.03 8.58
N VAL A 141 13.57 -16.85 7.79
CA VAL A 141 14.15 -17.92 6.93
C VAL A 141 14.55 -19.16 7.73
N ASP A 142 15.04 -18.95 8.97
CA ASP A 142 15.39 -20.03 9.91
C ASP A 142 14.17 -20.62 10.64
N GLY A 143 12.98 -20.04 10.47
CA GLY A 143 11.73 -20.48 11.07
C GLY A 143 11.55 -20.16 12.56
N ASN A 144 12.50 -19.45 13.18
CA ASN A 144 12.54 -19.25 14.63
C ASN A 144 11.59 -18.16 15.12
N ILE A 145 11.25 -17.18 14.27
CA ILE A 145 10.34 -16.07 14.62
C ILE A 145 9.14 -16.10 13.67
N ILE A 146 7.97 -15.99 14.28
CA ILE A 146 6.70 -15.97 13.56
C ILE A 146 6.02 -14.61 13.79
N HIS A 147 5.58 -13.97 12.71
CA HIS A 147 4.76 -12.77 12.75
C HIS A 147 3.35 -13.08 12.25
N GLN A 148 2.35 -12.74 13.07
CA GLN A 148 0.94 -12.84 12.69
C GLN A 148 0.50 -11.49 12.14
N LEU A 149 0.16 -11.44 10.86
CA LEU A 149 -0.23 -10.23 10.16
C LEU A 149 -1.74 -10.16 10.02
N LYS A 150 -2.30 -8.97 10.25
CA LYS A 150 -3.72 -8.67 10.05
C LYS A 150 -3.88 -7.43 9.19
N ASN A 151 -4.72 -7.55 8.16
CA ASN A 151 -5.01 -6.41 7.29
C ASN A 151 -5.72 -5.30 8.07
N THR A 152 -5.22 -4.07 7.90
CA THR A 152 -5.76 -2.87 8.54
C THR A 152 -7.02 -2.34 7.87
N ASN A 153 -7.41 -2.88 6.71
CA ASN A 153 -8.64 -2.52 6.03
C ASN A 153 -9.82 -3.31 6.58
N GLU A 154 -10.61 -2.67 7.44
CA GLU A 154 -11.77 -3.29 8.10
C GLU A 154 -12.93 -3.58 7.15
N LEU A 155 -12.97 -2.99 5.95
CA LEU A 155 -14.00 -3.27 4.96
C LEU A 155 -13.78 -4.62 4.27
N LEU A 156 -12.56 -5.14 4.30
CA LEU A 156 -12.19 -6.35 3.60
C LEU A 156 -12.92 -7.58 4.14
N GLY A 157 -13.79 -8.15 3.29
CA GLY A 157 -14.64 -9.30 3.64
C GLY A 157 -15.80 -8.98 4.59
N ILE A 158 -16.08 -7.69 4.81
CA ILE A 158 -17.29 -7.19 5.48
C ILE A 158 -18.19 -6.52 4.45
N VAL A 159 -17.63 -5.70 3.57
CA VAL A 159 -18.37 -5.05 2.49
C VAL A 159 -18.18 -5.85 1.21
N ASP A 160 -19.28 -6.26 0.61
CA ASP A 160 -19.26 -7.06 -0.61
C ASP A 160 -18.51 -6.33 -1.75
N GLY A 161 -17.68 -7.08 -2.47
CA GLY A 161 -16.88 -6.59 -3.57
C GLY A 161 -15.60 -5.86 -3.17
N VAL A 162 -15.33 -5.54 -1.90
CA VAL A 162 -14.07 -4.91 -1.48
C VAL A 162 -12.91 -5.89 -1.63
N LYS A 163 -11.85 -5.45 -2.36
CA LYS A 163 -10.66 -6.23 -2.71
C LYS A 163 -9.34 -5.64 -2.16
N GLY A 164 -9.40 -4.65 -1.30
CA GLY A 164 -8.24 -3.94 -0.73
C GLY A 164 -8.50 -2.44 -0.79
N ILE A 165 -7.49 -1.58 -0.73
CA ILE A 165 -6.05 -1.74 -1.02
C ILE A 165 -5.21 -1.37 0.20
N LYS A 166 -5.29 -0.07 0.68
CA LYS A 166 -4.40 0.42 1.73
C LYS A 166 -5.03 1.53 2.57
N THR A 167 -4.90 1.40 3.89
CA THR A 167 -5.21 2.44 4.87
C THR A 167 -3.99 3.33 5.12
N GLY A 168 -4.23 4.56 5.56
CA GLY A 168 -3.21 5.47 6.07
C GLY A 168 -3.76 6.31 7.22
N PHE A 169 -2.92 6.67 8.17
CA PHE A 169 -3.23 7.60 9.23
C PHE A 169 -1.95 8.25 9.77
N THR A 170 -1.99 9.55 9.95
CA THR A 170 -1.11 10.32 10.82
C THR A 170 -1.93 11.47 11.41
N ASP A 171 -1.47 12.10 12.48
CA ASP A 171 -2.19 13.22 13.09
C ASP A 171 -2.37 14.39 12.12
N LEU A 172 -1.44 14.58 11.18
CA LEU A 172 -1.51 15.66 10.19
C LEU A 172 -2.24 15.26 8.90
N ALA A 173 -2.31 13.98 8.58
CA ALA A 173 -3.00 13.48 7.39
C ALA A 173 -4.49 13.24 7.61
N GLY A 174 -4.89 12.95 8.86
CA GLY A 174 -6.18 12.36 9.14
C GLY A 174 -6.26 10.92 8.63
N GLU A 175 -7.46 10.40 8.50
CA GLU A 175 -7.69 9.04 8.01
C GLU A 175 -7.72 9.00 6.47
N ASN A 176 -6.90 8.13 5.89
CA ASN A 176 -6.83 7.89 4.45
C ASN A 176 -7.19 6.44 4.13
N LEU A 177 -7.84 6.23 2.98
CA LEU A 177 -8.15 4.90 2.47
C LEU A 177 -8.17 4.90 0.94
N ILE A 178 -7.41 3.99 0.36
CA ILE A 178 -7.53 3.61 -1.06
C ILE A 178 -8.24 2.26 -1.09
N THR A 179 -9.37 2.19 -1.78
CA THR A 179 -10.20 0.99 -1.85
C THR A 179 -10.44 0.59 -3.30
N LEU A 180 -10.29 -0.70 -3.60
CA LEU A 180 -10.80 -1.32 -4.83
C LEU A 180 -12.08 -2.06 -4.50
N ILE A 181 -13.13 -1.82 -5.29
CA ILE A 181 -14.37 -2.57 -5.28
C ILE A 181 -14.57 -3.24 -6.63
N ASP A 182 -14.94 -4.52 -6.60
CA ASP A 182 -15.35 -5.28 -7.77
C ASP A 182 -16.74 -5.88 -7.50
N ARG A 183 -17.75 -5.36 -8.20
CA ARG A 183 -19.12 -5.89 -8.15
C ARG A 183 -19.63 -6.15 -9.57
N ASN A 184 -20.04 -7.37 -9.84
CA ASN A 184 -20.58 -7.78 -11.13
C ASN A 184 -19.66 -7.47 -12.32
N GLY A 185 -18.33 -7.55 -12.11
CA GLY A 185 -17.32 -7.25 -13.12
C GLY A 185 -17.03 -5.75 -13.31
N HIS A 186 -17.66 -4.87 -12.54
CA HIS A 186 -17.37 -3.44 -12.54
C HIS A 186 -16.40 -3.09 -11.41
N GLN A 187 -15.21 -2.68 -11.80
CA GLN A 187 -14.14 -2.31 -10.86
C GLN A 187 -14.07 -0.79 -10.70
N VAL A 188 -14.06 -0.34 -9.45
CA VAL A 188 -13.92 1.07 -9.08
C VAL A 188 -12.86 1.23 -8.02
N ILE A 189 -12.01 2.24 -8.17
CA ILE A 189 -11.06 2.66 -7.15
C ILE A 189 -11.58 3.94 -6.50
N ILE A 190 -11.65 3.94 -5.17
CA ILE A 190 -12.01 5.10 -4.35
C ILE A 190 -10.78 5.54 -3.57
N GLY A 191 -10.39 6.81 -3.70
CA GLY A 191 -9.37 7.45 -2.87
C GLY A 191 -9.99 8.45 -1.92
N LEU A 192 -9.92 8.18 -0.61
CA LEU A 192 -10.41 9.04 0.46
C LEU A 192 -9.24 9.54 1.31
N PHE A 193 -9.17 10.86 1.53
CA PHE A 193 -8.08 11.49 2.27
C PHE A 193 -8.60 12.52 3.28
N GLY A 194 -7.97 12.57 4.46
CA GLY A 194 -8.30 13.53 5.49
C GLY A 194 -9.68 13.32 6.11
N SER A 195 -10.18 12.09 6.06
CA SER A 195 -11.46 11.71 6.65
C SER A 195 -11.37 11.64 8.18
N GLN A 196 -12.52 11.74 8.83
CA GLN A 196 -12.69 11.44 10.26
C GLN A 196 -13.32 10.05 10.48
N ASP A 197 -13.85 9.44 9.41
CA ASP A 197 -14.47 8.11 9.40
C ASP A 197 -14.27 7.45 8.02
N ARG A 198 -13.02 7.08 7.71
CA ARG A 198 -12.66 6.52 6.39
C ARG A 198 -13.49 5.31 5.99
N PHE A 199 -13.90 4.49 6.96
CA PHE A 199 -14.66 3.28 6.64
C PHE A 199 -16.14 3.58 6.40
N GLY A 200 -16.76 4.42 7.23
CA GLY A 200 -18.15 4.84 7.04
C GLY A 200 -18.35 5.68 5.78
N GLU A 201 -17.45 6.65 5.54
CA GLU A 201 -17.52 7.48 4.33
C GLU A 201 -17.29 6.64 3.07
N THR A 202 -16.33 5.70 3.08
CA THR A 202 -16.11 4.79 1.94
C THR A 202 -17.33 3.91 1.67
N LYS A 203 -18.02 3.40 2.69
CA LYS A 203 -19.28 2.65 2.50
C LYS A 203 -20.33 3.50 1.80
N LYS A 204 -20.53 4.75 2.22
CA LYS A 204 -21.48 5.68 1.58
C LYS A 204 -21.13 5.94 0.12
N LEU A 205 -19.83 6.11 -0.19
CA LEU A 205 -19.37 6.28 -1.57
C LEU A 205 -19.63 5.01 -2.41
N ILE A 206 -19.36 3.82 -1.87
CA ILE A 206 -19.66 2.56 -2.54
C ILE A 206 -21.15 2.46 -2.87
N ASP A 207 -22.01 2.70 -1.87
CA ASP A 207 -23.47 2.62 -2.06
C ASP A 207 -23.95 3.64 -3.09
N TRP A 208 -23.45 4.88 -3.04
CA TRP A 208 -23.77 5.90 -4.03
C TRP A 208 -23.33 5.49 -5.45
N ILE A 209 -22.09 5.01 -5.63
CA ILE A 209 -21.56 4.61 -6.94
C ILE A 209 -22.44 3.50 -7.56
N PHE A 210 -22.77 2.47 -6.81
CA PHE A 210 -23.48 1.32 -7.36
C PHE A 210 -25.00 1.47 -7.41
N SER A 211 -25.58 2.45 -6.70
CA SER A 211 -27.02 2.75 -6.76
C SER A 211 -27.38 3.87 -7.73
N SER A 212 -26.43 4.77 -8.06
CA SER A 212 -26.73 6.01 -8.79
C SER A 212 -26.12 6.06 -10.20
N HIS A 213 -25.45 4.99 -10.64
CA HIS A 213 -24.80 4.94 -11.94
C HIS A 213 -25.25 3.73 -12.75
N ASP A 214 -25.53 3.97 -14.04
CA ASP A 214 -25.76 2.92 -15.04
C ASP A 214 -24.43 2.51 -15.67
N TRP A 215 -24.14 1.22 -15.65
CA TRP A 215 -22.94 0.67 -16.25
C TRP A 215 -23.16 0.38 -17.72
N LYS A 216 -22.38 1.01 -18.59
CA LYS A 216 -22.46 0.79 -20.05
C LYS A 216 -21.16 0.20 -20.56
N THR A 217 -21.25 -0.90 -21.28
CA THR A 217 -20.12 -1.43 -22.06
C THR A 217 -19.99 -0.59 -23.33
N PRO A 218 -18.82 0.03 -23.62
CA PRO A 218 -18.62 0.74 -24.88
C PRO A 218 -18.88 -0.20 -26.05
N ALA A 219 -19.64 0.27 -27.05
CA ALA A 219 -19.77 -0.45 -28.32
C ALA A 219 -18.39 -0.49 -28.97
N ILE A 220 -17.83 -1.68 -29.17
CA ILE A 220 -16.60 -1.85 -29.95
C ILE A 220 -17.07 -1.82 -31.42
N ASN A 221 -16.88 -0.67 -32.08
CA ASN A 221 -17.01 -0.61 -33.53
C ASN A 221 -15.81 -1.36 -34.11
N HIS A 222 -16.08 -2.52 -34.71
CA HIS A 222 -15.13 -3.31 -35.49
C HIS A 222 -14.91 -2.69 -36.87
#